data_efe45234742d1b4257e797a6e19b3917
#
_entry.id   efe45234742d1b4257e797a6e19b3917
#
_cell.length_a   1.000
_cell.length_b   1.000
_cell.length_c   1.000
_cell.angle_alpha   90.00
_cell.angle_beta   90.00
_cell.angle_gamma   90.00
#
_symmetry.space_group_name_H-M   'P 1'
#
loop_
_entity.id
_entity.type
_entity.pdbx_description
1 polymer ?
#
loop_
_entity_poly.entity_id
_entity_poly.type
_entity_poly.pdbx_seq_one_letter_code
_entity_poly.pdbx_strand_id
1 'polypeptide(L)'
;MPELDPEDAKLITLARSARARTGAAEGAAVRDLDGRTYLAGTVALPSLSLTALQAAVAAAVSSGAAGLEAAVVVSESASVDADSRAAVADLSAGAPVLLADPSGTLR
;
A
#
# COMPACT_ATOMS: atom_id res chain seq x y z
N MET A 1 18.20 6.30 15.32
CA MET A 1 17.14 5.75 14.50
C MET A 1 16.14 6.83 14.13
N PRO A 2 15.94 7.09 12.87
CA PRO A 2 14.96 8.10 12.51
C PRO A 2 13.56 7.67 12.93
N GLU A 3 12.80 8.59 13.47
CA GLU A 3 11.42 8.34 13.80
C GLU A 3 10.60 8.26 12.51
N LEU A 4 9.59 7.41 12.52
CA LEU A 4 8.65 7.32 11.41
C LEU A 4 7.79 8.58 11.39
N ASP A 5 7.60 9.15 10.19
CA ASP A 5 6.69 10.27 10.00
C ASP A 5 5.29 9.88 10.50
N PRO A 6 4.60 10.73 11.29
CA PRO A 6 3.26 10.41 11.78
C PRO A 6 2.25 10.07 10.67
N GLU A 7 2.37 10.68 9.51
CA GLU A 7 1.48 10.38 8.37
C GLU A 7 1.78 9.00 7.80
N ASP A 8 3.04 8.57 7.82
CA ASP A 8 3.42 7.23 7.39
C ASP A 8 3.01 6.18 8.43
N ALA A 9 3.07 6.53 9.71
CA ALA A 9 2.55 5.66 10.77
C ALA A 9 1.04 5.41 10.62
N LYS A 10 0.28 6.44 10.26
CA LYS A 10 -1.15 6.29 9.95
C LYS A 10 -1.37 5.38 8.76
N LEU A 11 -0.53 5.51 7.74
CA LEU A 11 -0.62 4.70 6.53
C LEU A 11 -0.40 3.22 6.85
N ILE A 12 0.56 2.91 7.72
CA ILE A 12 0.79 1.55 8.20
C ILE A 12 -0.46 1.02 8.92
N THR A 13 -1.06 1.82 9.79
CA THR A 13 -2.27 1.44 10.51
C THR A 13 -3.41 1.12 9.55
N LEU A 14 -3.58 1.92 8.51
CA LEU A 14 -4.62 1.69 7.49
C LEU A 14 -4.36 0.40 6.71
N ALA A 15 -3.11 0.13 6.33
CA ALA A 15 -2.75 -1.10 5.62
C ALA A 15 -2.98 -2.33 6.50
N ARG A 16 -2.65 -2.26 7.79
CA ARG A 16 -2.94 -3.34 8.75
C ARG A 16 -4.44 -3.59 8.85
N SER A 17 -5.22 -2.53 8.93
CA SER A 17 -6.68 -2.61 9.00
C SER A 17 -7.26 -3.27 7.75
N ALA A 18 -6.78 -2.92 6.57
CA ALA A 18 -7.23 -3.53 5.32
C ALA A 18 -6.93 -5.03 5.30
N ARG A 19 -5.73 -5.43 5.71
CA ARG A 19 -5.34 -6.85 5.78
C ARG A 19 -6.24 -7.63 6.75
N ALA A 20 -6.45 -7.09 7.95
CA ALA A 20 -7.25 -7.74 8.98
C ALA A 20 -8.72 -7.87 8.56
N ARG A 21 -9.28 -6.80 8.02
CA ARG A 21 -10.70 -6.74 7.65
C ARG A 21 -11.03 -7.71 6.52
N THR A 22 -10.14 -7.85 5.56
CA THR A 22 -10.37 -8.71 4.39
C THR A 22 -9.89 -10.13 4.60
N GLY A 23 -9.09 -10.40 5.63
CA GLY A 23 -8.46 -11.70 5.84
C GLY A 23 -7.44 -12.03 4.76
N ALA A 24 -6.95 -11.03 4.05
CA ALA A 24 -6.04 -11.21 2.93
C ALA A 24 -4.60 -11.47 3.38
N ALA A 25 -3.78 -11.99 2.46
CA ALA A 25 -2.36 -12.21 2.72
C ALA A 25 -1.63 -10.89 2.98
N GLU A 26 -2.03 -9.82 2.30
CA GLU A 26 -1.42 -8.51 2.43
C GLU A 26 -2.47 -7.42 2.55
N GLY A 27 -2.09 -6.32 3.18
CA GLY A 27 -2.83 -5.08 3.15
C GLY A 27 -1.92 -4.00 2.61
N ALA A 28 -2.49 -3.00 1.97
CA ALA A 28 -1.72 -1.88 1.46
C ALA A 28 -2.49 -0.58 1.64
N ALA A 29 -1.76 0.51 1.69
CA ALA A 29 -2.35 1.84 1.70
C ALA A 29 -1.42 2.79 0.95
N VAL A 30 -2.01 3.74 0.26
CA VAL A 30 -1.28 4.79 -0.44
C VAL A 30 -1.87 6.15 -0.06
N ARG A 31 -1.03 7.18 -0.10
CA ARG A 31 -1.45 8.56 0.13
C ARG A 31 -1.16 9.36 -1.13
N ASP A 32 -2.18 10.05 -1.63
CA ASP A 32 -2.00 10.87 -2.84
C ASP A 32 -1.41 12.24 -2.51
N LEU A 33 -1.20 13.06 -3.55
CA LEU A 33 -0.59 14.39 -3.40
C LEU A 33 -1.46 15.37 -2.62
N ASP A 34 -2.76 15.08 -2.49
CA ASP A 34 -3.71 15.90 -1.73
C ASP A 34 -3.88 15.41 -0.29
N GLY A 35 -3.16 14.36 0.10
CA GLY A 35 -3.26 13.79 1.43
C GLY A 35 -4.37 12.78 1.62
N ARG A 36 -5.11 12.43 0.56
CA ARG A 36 -6.13 11.40 0.63
C ARG A 36 -5.49 10.03 0.64
N THR A 37 -6.10 9.09 1.36
CA THR A 37 -5.60 7.73 1.50
C THR A 37 -6.54 6.72 0.84
N TYR A 38 -5.93 5.68 0.27
CA TYR A 38 -6.65 4.57 -0.35
C TYR A 38 -6.05 3.30 0.18
N LEU A 39 -6.89 2.36 0.61
CA LEU A 39 -6.40 1.12 1.20
C LEU A 39 -7.11 -0.07 0.57
N ALA A 40 -6.41 -1.20 0.53
CA ALA A 40 -6.91 -2.41 -0.09
C ALA A 40 -6.22 -3.64 0.47
N GLY A 41 -6.88 -4.79 0.34
CA GLY A 41 -6.28 -6.09 0.55
C GLY A 41 -5.98 -6.77 -0.76
N THR A 42 -5.28 -7.89 -0.72
CA THR A 42 -5.04 -8.74 -1.89
C THR A 42 -6.37 -9.15 -2.53
N VAL A 43 -6.44 -9.10 -3.84
CA VAL A 43 -7.60 -9.56 -4.61
C VAL A 43 -7.18 -10.83 -5.36
N ALA A 44 -7.89 -11.92 -5.11
CA ALA A 44 -7.58 -13.21 -5.73
C ALA A 44 -8.86 -13.88 -6.21
N LEU A 45 -9.31 -13.49 -7.38
CA LEU A 45 -10.49 -14.03 -8.04
C LEU A 45 -10.07 -14.71 -9.34
N PRO A 46 -10.90 -15.63 -9.87
CA PRO A 46 -10.56 -16.31 -11.13
C PRO A 46 -10.24 -15.38 -12.30
N SER A 47 -10.92 -14.22 -12.36
CA SER A 47 -10.75 -13.26 -13.47
C SER A 47 -10.11 -11.95 -13.05
N LEU A 48 -9.71 -11.81 -11.80
CA LEU A 48 -9.09 -10.58 -11.29
C LEU A 48 -8.15 -10.91 -10.15
N SER A 49 -6.87 -10.74 -10.40
CA SER A 49 -5.84 -10.99 -9.40
C SER A 49 -4.95 -9.74 -9.27
N LEU A 50 -4.95 -9.14 -8.10
CA LEU A 50 -4.15 -7.95 -7.81
C LEU A 50 -3.43 -8.14 -6.48
N THR A 51 -2.19 -7.67 -6.40
CA THR A 51 -1.57 -7.51 -5.09
C THR A 51 -2.32 -6.43 -4.31
N ALA A 52 -2.18 -6.41 -3.01
CA ALA A 52 -2.82 -5.38 -2.19
C ALA A 52 -2.41 -3.97 -2.66
N LEU A 53 -1.13 -3.77 -2.97
CA LEU A 53 -0.64 -2.47 -3.42
C LEU A 53 -1.16 -2.11 -4.80
N GLN A 54 -1.23 -3.08 -5.72
CA GLN A 54 -1.87 -2.84 -7.03
C GLN A 54 -3.33 -2.39 -6.85
N ALA A 55 -4.07 -3.04 -5.96
CA ALA A 55 -5.46 -2.70 -5.70
C ALA A 55 -5.59 -1.29 -5.10
N ALA A 56 -4.69 -0.90 -4.19
CA ALA A 56 -4.70 0.44 -3.60
C ALA A 56 -4.36 1.51 -4.66
N VAL A 57 -3.38 1.25 -5.53
CA VAL A 57 -3.03 2.15 -6.63
C VAL A 57 -4.21 2.28 -7.60
N ALA A 58 -4.87 1.16 -7.92
CA ALA A 58 -6.05 1.19 -8.79
C ALA A 58 -7.17 2.07 -8.21
N ALA A 59 -7.39 1.97 -6.91
CA ALA A 59 -8.39 2.80 -6.23
C ALA A 59 -8.03 4.28 -6.31
N ALA A 60 -6.76 4.62 -6.09
CA ALA A 60 -6.29 6.00 -6.17
C ALA A 60 -6.46 6.57 -7.58
N VAL A 61 -6.01 5.85 -8.59
CA VAL A 61 -6.12 6.26 -10.00
C VAL A 61 -7.59 6.40 -10.40
N SER A 62 -8.40 5.43 -10.04
CA SER A 62 -9.85 5.44 -10.33
C SER A 62 -10.57 6.61 -9.67
N SER A 63 -10.04 7.10 -8.56
CA SER A 63 -10.58 8.25 -7.83
C SER A 63 -10.02 9.60 -8.31
N GLY A 64 -9.12 9.58 -9.29
CA GLY A 64 -8.57 10.79 -9.88
C GLY A 64 -7.26 11.27 -9.30
N ALA A 65 -6.55 10.46 -8.51
CA ALA A 65 -5.25 10.85 -7.96
C ALA A 65 -4.26 11.10 -9.10
N ALA A 66 -3.55 12.23 -9.04
CA ALA A 66 -2.56 12.61 -10.05
C ALA A 66 -1.18 12.03 -9.72
N GLY A 67 -0.92 11.66 -8.48
CA GLY A 67 0.35 11.10 -8.03
C GLY A 67 0.25 10.62 -6.60
N LEU A 68 1.34 10.00 -6.12
CA LEU A 68 1.41 9.47 -4.76
C LEU A 68 2.56 10.10 -3.98
N GLU A 69 2.33 10.34 -2.70
CA GLU A 69 3.37 10.78 -1.77
C GLU A 69 4.08 9.59 -1.12
N ALA A 70 3.34 8.51 -0.83
CA ALA A 70 3.88 7.34 -0.14
C ALA A 70 2.96 6.14 -0.32
N ALA A 71 3.55 4.96 -0.18
CA ALA A 71 2.85 3.69 -0.20
C ALA A 71 3.39 2.77 0.90
N VAL A 72 2.51 1.94 1.46
CA VAL A 72 2.88 0.95 2.49
C VAL A 72 2.23 -0.38 2.13
N VAL A 73 3.00 -1.46 2.32
CA VAL A 73 2.49 -2.82 2.28
C VAL A 73 2.70 -3.44 3.66
N VAL A 74 1.68 -4.10 4.18
CA VAL A 74 1.77 -4.91 5.40
C VAL A 74 1.68 -6.38 4.98
N SER A 75 2.72 -7.14 5.26
CA SER A 75 2.86 -8.51 4.78
C SER A 75 3.83 -9.29 5.67
N GLU A 76 3.72 -10.61 5.65
CA GLU A 76 4.71 -11.49 6.26
C GLU A 76 5.95 -11.66 5.37
N SER A 77 5.87 -11.25 4.10
CA SER A 77 6.98 -11.34 3.16
C SER A 77 8.14 -10.41 3.56
N ALA A 78 9.35 -10.79 3.17
CA ALA A 78 10.55 -10.01 3.46
C ALA A 78 10.78 -8.87 2.46
N SER A 79 10.00 -8.82 1.38
CA SER A 79 10.16 -7.78 0.35
C SER A 79 8.83 -7.49 -0.33
N VAL A 80 8.73 -6.31 -0.93
CA VAL A 80 7.61 -5.94 -1.79
C VAL A 80 7.92 -6.47 -3.18
N ASP A 81 6.95 -7.12 -3.82
CA ASP A 81 7.20 -7.70 -5.14
C ASP A 81 7.34 -6.62 -6.24
N ALA A 82 7.94 -7.05 -7.36
CA ALA A 82 8.24 -6.14 -8.45
C ALA A 82 6.97 -5.54 -9.09
N ASP A 83 5.90 -6.33 -9.19
CA ASP A 83 4.65 -5.86 -9.79
C ASP A 83 3.99 -4.78 -8.94
N SER A 84 4.06 -4.90 -7.62
CA SER A 84 3.55 -3.89 -6.70
C SER A 84 4.34 -2.58 -6.83
N ARG A 85 5.68 -2.67 -6.86
CA ARG A 85 6.53 -1.49 -7.03
C ARG A 85 6.31 -0.83 -8.38
N ALA A 86 6.14 -1.62 -9.43
CA ALA A 86 5.89 -1.11 -10.78
C ALA A 86 4.59 -0.29 -10.84
N ALA A 87 3.54 -0.74 -10.17
CA ALA A 87 2.27 -0.01 -10.14
C ALA A 87 2.42 1.38 -9.50
N VAL A 88 3.17 1.47 -8.40
CA VAL A 88 3.45 2.76 -7.76
C VAL A 88 4.29 3.64 -8.69
N ALA A 89 5.33 3.08 -9.31
CA ALA A 89 6.23 3.81 -10.20
C ALA A 89 5.52 4.36 -11.43
N ASP A 90 4.52 3.64 -11.95
CA ASP A 90 3.72 4.12 -13.09
C ASP A 90 2.99 5.42 -12.76
N LEU A 91 2.57 5.59 -11.52
CA LEU A 91 1.88 6.80 -11.09
C LEU A 91 2.85 7.85 -10.53
N SER A 92 3.86 7.41 -9.79
CA SER A 92 4.83 8.32 -9.15
C SER A 92 6.17 7.58 -8.95
N ALA A 93 7.09 7.76 -9.89
CA ALA A 93 8.37 7.05 -9.90
C ALA A 93 9.21 7.24 -8.64
N GLY A 94 9.11 8.39 -7.99
CA GLY A 94 9.90 8.70 -6.80
C GLY A 94 9.22 8.42 -5.46
N ALA A 95 7.98 7.91 -5.46
CA ALA A 95 7.26 7.70 -4.21
C ALA A 95 7.87 6.54 -3.42
N PRO A 96 8.11 6.72 -2.10
CA PRO A 96 8.63 5.64 -1.27
C PRO A 96 7.61 4.54 -1.09
N VAL A 97 8.08 3.29 -1.08
CA VAL A 97 7.26 2.11 -0.79
C VAL A 97 7.83 1.47 0.46
N LEU A 98 7.07 1.52 1.54
CA LEU A 98 7.47 0.95 2.82
C LEU A 98 6.88 -0.44 2.99
N LEU A 99 7.63 -1.31 3.65
CA LEU A 99 7.15 -2.65 4.01
C LEU A 99 7.14 -2.76 5.53
N ALA A 100 6.01 -3.19 6.08
CA ALA A 100 5.87 -3.47 7.50
C ALA A 100 5.38 -4.91 7.70
N ASP A 101 5.72 -5.50 8.83
CA ASP A 101 5.20 -6.80 9.20
C ASP A 101 3.76 -6.67 9.73
N PRO A 102 3.05 -7.79 9.98
CA PRO A 102 1.66 -7.73 10.46
C PRO A 102 1.48 -7.01 11.80
N SER A 103 2.54 -6.87 12.60
CA SER A 103 2.46 -6.08 13.84
C SER A 103 2.61 -4.57 13.59
N GLY A 104 2.94 -4.18 12.37
CA GLY A 104 3.14 -2.77 12.00
C GLY A 104 4.58 -2.29 12.13
N THR A 105 5.53 -3.21 12.35
CA THR A 105 6.94 -2.86 12.47
C THR A 105 7.58 -2.81 11.09
N LEU A 106 8.25 -1.70 10.77
CA LEU A 106 8.95 -1.54 9.50
C LEU A 106 10.07 -2.58 9.36
N ARG A 107 10.21 -3.07 8.15
CA ARG A 107 11.29 -3.98 7.78
C ARG A 107 12.41 -3.26 7.05
#